data_05ca7aebc4d87f4dfb506b279a82b204
#
_entry.id   05ca7aebc4d87f4dfb506b279a82b204
#
_cell.length_a   1.000
_cell.length_b   1.000
_cell.length_c   1.000
_cell.angle_alpha   90.00
_cell.angle_beta   90.00
_cell.angle_gamma   90.00
#
_symmetry.space_group_name_H-M   'P 1'
#
loop_
_entity.id
_entity.type
_entity.pdbx_description
1 polymer ?
#
loop_
_entity_poly.entity_id
_entity_poly.type
_entity_poly.pdbx_seq_one_letter_code
_entity_poly.pdbx_strand_id
1 'polypeptide(L)'
;LALCLALCLTGCASVSVGNIFSKGNAPKKLPQRIYVQEFTAPLDSFNVTRAGHDLEDFVKAERLTLAKNLQAQLSKHLVPTEILPEGKPMPRGNYWLVKGIYDRVNQGSRALRIGIGFGAGGTKYETRAQVCSLTTGKPEPFLSMLTTGGSGLAPGAWAAFTPAGAFFVPGAVANAGGASLGGLSVDRARTAREITASLSEYCFQHGLITERRTRRPKKLGLLPSFQRPDFVIPKKGL
;
A
#
# COMPACT_ATOMS: atom_id res chain seq x y z
N LEU A 1 -6.04 34.81 16.70
CA LEU A 1 -6.93 34.03 15.77
C LEU A 1 -6.20 33.51 14.54
N ALA A 2 -5.26 34.31 13.95
CA ALA A 2 -4.50 33.92 12.74
C ALA A 2 -3.54 32.73 12.96
N LEU A 3 -3.04 32.50 14.17
CA LEU A 3 -2.09 31.42 14.50
C LEU A 3 -2.74 30.03 14.56
N CYS A 4 -4.03 29.96 14.92
CA CYS A 4 -4.77 28.69 14.97
C CYS A 4 -5.16 28.15 13.59
N LEU A 5 -5.27 29.02 12.56
CA LEU A 5 -5.64 28.62 11.20
C LEU A 5 -4.48 27.97 10.44
N ALA A 6 -3.23 28.25 10.83
CA ALA A 6 -2.02 27.71 10.18
C ALA A 6 -1.71 26.24 10.55
N LEU A 7 -2.29 25.69 11.61
CA LEU A 7 -2.03 24.33 12.08
C LEU A 7 -2.84 23.25 11.37
N CYS A 8 -3.84 23.60 10.56
CA CYS A 8 -4.73 22.63 9.90
C CYS A 8 -4.30 22.17 8.50
N LEU A 9 -3.17 22.66 7.95
CA LEU A 9 -2.79 22.44 6.56
C LEU A 9 -1.66 21.39 6.34
N THR A 10 -1.31 20.60 7.33
CA THR A 10 -0.38 19.49 7.14
C THR A 10 -1.09 18.30 6.50
N GLY A 11 -1.53 18.44 5.27
CA GLY A 11 -1.99 17.35 4.41
C GLY A 11 -0.82 16.46 4.04
N CYS A 12 -0.35 15.60 4.96
CA CYS A 12 0.65 14.60 4.64
C CYS A 12 0.05 13.61 3.65
N ALA A 13 0.64 13.50 2.45
CA ALA A 13 0.40 12.36 1.57
C ALA A 13 0.53 11.08 2.39
N SER A 14 -0.52 10.30 2.50
CA SER A 14 -0.55 9.09 3.34
C SER A 14 -1.23 7.96 2.59
N VAL A 15 -0.77 6.74 2.85
CA VAL A 15 -1.53 5.54 2.54
C VAL A 15 -2.35 5.19 3.77
N SER A 16 -3.61 4.87 3.57
CA SER A 16 -4.54 4.46 4.61
C SER A 16 -5.13 3.10 4.28
N VAL A 17 -5.55 2.37 5.29
CA VAL A 17 -6.22 1.08 5.13
C VAL A 17 -7.72 1.28 5.37
N GLY A 18 -8.51 0.87 4.38
CA GLY A 18 -9.95 0.75 4.50
C GLY A 18 -10.38 -0.71 4.49
N ASN A 19 -11.61 -0.96 4.93
CA ASN A 19 -12.28 -2.26 4.76
C ASN A 19 -11.39 -3.47 5.10
N ILE A 20 -11.02 -3.58 6.38
CA ILE A 20 -10.37 -4.78 6.90
C ILE A 20 -11.47 -5.80 7.20
N PHE A 21 -11.43 -6.94 6.51
CA PHE A 21 -12.33 -8.05 6.76
C PHE A 21 -11.57 -9.24 7.29
N SER A 22 -12.06 -9.80 8.39
CA SER A 22 -11.64 -11.08 8.91
C SER A 22 -12.70 -12.11 8.52
N LYS A 23 -12.32 -13.16 7.78
CA LYS A 23 -13.20 -14.25 7.36
C LYS A 23 -12.56 -15.59 7.73
N GLY A 24 -13.37 -16.49 8.26
CA GLY A 24 -12.92 -17.83 8.63
C GLY A 24 -12.29 -17.93 10.02
N ASN A 25 -11.68 -19.07 10.30
CA ASN A 25 -11.04 -19.31 11.59
C ASN A 25 -9.72 -18.56 11.68
N ALA A 26 -9.61 -17.68 12.68
CA ALA A 26 -8.34 -17.02 12.97
C ALA A 26 -7.24 -18.07 13.25
N PRO A 27 -6.04 -17.91 12.69
CA PRO A 27 -4.91 -18.78 13.03
C PRO A 27 -4.64 -18.74 14.54
N LYS A 28 -4.43 -19.92 15.15
CA LYS A 28 -4.21 -20.03 16.61
C LYS A 28 -2.75 -19.72 17.02
N LYS A 29 -1.83 -19.63 16.07
CA LYS A 29 -0.40 -19.35 16.31
C LYS A 29 0.22 -18.62 15.14
N LEU A 30 1.31 -17.90 15.41
CA LEU A 30 2.11 -17.30 14.35
C LEU A 30 2.64 -18.38 13.39
N PRO A 31 2.79 -18.04 12.10
CA PRO A 31 3.39 -18.96 11.15
C PRO A 31 4.91 -19.06 11.40
N GLN A 32 5.50 -20.15 10.95
CA GLN A 32 6.96 -20.29 10.91
C GLN A 32 7.57 -19.35 9.87
N ARG A 33 6.82 -19.08 8.80
CA ARG A 33 7.23 -18.22 7.69
C ARG A 33 6.00 -17.62 7.00
N ILE A 34 6.19 -16.42 6.47
CA ILE A 34 5.23 -15.80 5.54
C ILE A 34 5.83 -15.87 4.14
N TYR A 35 5.00 -16.22 3.17
CA TYR A 35 5.33 -16.10 1.75
C TYR A 35 4.62 -14.89 1.17
N VAL A 36 5.29 -14.15 0.29
CA VAL A 36 4.72 -13.05 -0.46
C VAL A 36 4.69 -13.44 -1.93
N GLN A 37 3.52 -13.48 -2.52
CA GLN A 37 3.36 -13.62 -3.95
C GLN A 37 3.30 -12.23 -4.59
N GLU A 38 3.91 -12.05 -5.75
CA GLU A 38 3.73 -10.82 -6.51
C GLU A 38 2.25 -10.55 -6.76
N PHE A 39 1.82 -9.32 -6.53
CA PHE A 39 0.42 -8.95 -6.72
C PHE A 39 0.05 -9.01 -8.19
N THR A 40 -1.15 -9.50 -8.49
CA THR A 40 -1.72 -9.42 -9.83
C THR A 40 -1.87 -7.95 -10.24
N ALA A 41 -1.43 -7.62 -11.43
CA ALA A 41 -1.37 -6.25 -11.92
C ALA A 41 -1.97 -6.18 -13.33
N PRO A 42 -3.30 -6.04 -13.47
CA PRO A 42 -3.92 -5.79 -14.76
C PRO A 42 -3.38 -4.49 -15.38
N LEU A 43 -3.02 -4.51 -16.66
CA LEU A 43 -2.41 -3.35 -17.34
C LEU A 43 -3.34 -2.13 -17.34
N ASP A 44 -4.64 -2.34 -17.41
CA ASP A 44 -5.69 -1.31 -17.35
C ASP A 44 -5.81 -0.64 -15.97
N SER A 45 -5.27 -1.27 -14.92
CA SER A 45 -5.16 -0.64 -13.59
C SER A 45 -4.10 0.47 -13.54
N PHE A 46 -3.21 0.57 -14.54
CA PHE A 46 -2.08 1.49 -14.56
C PHE A 46 -2.31 2.67 -15.50
N ASN A 47 -2.58 3.83 -14.94
CA ASN A 47 -2.65 5.10 -15.66
C ASN A 47 -1.33 5.86 -15.47
N VAL A 48 -0.35 5.55 -16.30
CA VAL A 48 1.00 6.12 -16.28
C VAL A 48 1.38 6.62 -17.68
N THR A 49 2.42 7.44 -17.78
CA THR A 49 2.88 8.02 -19.06
C THR A 49 3.68 7.03 -19.92
N ARG A 50 3.47 5.73 -19.74
CA ARG A 50 4.15 4.65 -20.46
C ARG A 50 3.15 3.85 -21.28
N ALA A 51 3.60 3.27 -22.40
CA ALA A 51 2.77 2.45 -23.28
C ALA A 51 3.58 1.26 -23.82
N GLY A 52 2.87 0.24 -24.33
CA GLY A 52 3.51 -0.94 -24.91
C GLY A 52 4.48 -1.64 -23.95
N HIS A 53 5.62 -2.07 -24.44
CA HIS A 53 6.64 -2.77 -23.65
C HIS A 53 7.14 -2.00 -22.45
N ASP A 54 7.29 -0.67 -22.55
CA ASP A 54 7.72 0.17 -21.42
C ASP A 54 6.71 0.11 -20.25
N LEU A 55 5.42 -0.03 -20.55
CA LEU A 55 4.38 -0.23 -19.54
C LEU A 55 4.50 -1.61 -18.90
N GLU A 56 4.67 -2.66 -19.70
CA GLU A 56 4.81 -4.04 -19.22
C GLU A 56 6.02 -4.19 -18.29
N ASP A 57 7.17 -3.67 -18.70
CA ASP A 57 8.39 -3.68 -17.89
C ASP A 57 8.23 -2.87 -16.60
N PHE A 58 7.56 -1.73 -16.68
CA PHE A 58 7.25 -0.95 -15.50
C PHE A 58 6.35 -1.72 -14.52
N VAL A 59 5.27 -2.35 -15.01
CA VAL A 59 4.36 -3.12 -14.18
C VAL A 59 5.06 -4.32 -13.55
N LYS A 60 5.91 -5.02 -14.30
CA LYS A 60 6.72 -6.13 -13.77
C LYS A 60 7.67 -5.66 -12.67
N ALA A 61 8.37 -4.55 -12.87
CA ALA A 61 9.25 -3.97 -11.86
C ALA A 61 8.48 -3.51 -10.61
N GLU A 62 7.28 -2.97 -10.79
CA GLU A 62 6.41 -2.50 -9.72
C GLU A 62 5.93 -3.67 -8.84
N ARG A 63 5.46 -4.77 -9.45
CA ARG A 63 5.06 -6.01 -8.77
C ARG A 63 6.18 -6.56 -7.89
N LEU A 64 7.36 -6.74 -8.49
CA LEU A 64 8.53 -7.27 -7.78
C LEU A 64 8.97 -6.35 -6.63
N THR A 65 8.94 -5.04 -6.85
CA THR A 65 9.40 -4.09 -5.82
C THR A 65 8.42 -4.00 -4.65
N LEU A 66 7.10 -4.07 -4.90
CA LEU A 66 6.11 -4.18 -3.81
C LEU A 66 6.33 -5.47 -3.01
N ALA A 67 6.56 -6.60 -3.68
CA ALA A 67 6.82 -7.88 -3.02
C ALA A 67 8.09 -7.82 -2.14
N LYS A 68 9.18 -7.20 -2.62
CA LYS A 68 10.41 -6.97 -1.85
C LYS A 68 10.17 -6.06 -0.63
N ASN A 69 9.39 -4.99 -0.80
CA ASN A 69 9.04 -4.10 0.30
C ASN A 69 8.20 -4.82 1.36
N LEU A 70 7.23 -5.64 0.96
CA LEU A 70 6.44 -6.48 1.86
C LEU A 70 7.31 -7.50 2.58
N GLN A 71 8.19 -8.21 1.85
CA GLN A 71 9.14 -9.14 2.45
C GLN A 71 9.97 -8.47 3.54
N ALA A 72 10.55 -7.31 3.25
CA ALA A 72 11.39 -6.58 4.20
C ALA A 72 10.59 -6.13 5.44
N GLN A 73 9.38 -5.57 5.24
CA GLN A 73 8.55 -5.10 6.35
C GLN A 73 8.04 -6.25 7.23
N LEU A 74 7.55 -7.32 6.62
CA LEU A 74 7.04 -8.50 7.34
C LEU A 74 8.15 -9.23 8.10
N SER A 75 9.32 -9.42 7.47
CA SER A 75 10.49 -10.03 8.14
C SER A 75 10.96 -9.20 9.34
N LYS A 76 10.95 -7.88 9.19
CA LYS A 76 11.38 -6.96 10.26
C LYS A 76 10.43 -6.97 11.47
N HIS A 77 9.12 -7.11 11.24
CA HIS A 77 8.11 -6.83 12.27
C HIS A 77 7.34 -8.04 12.76
N LEU A 78 7.28 -9.11 11.99
CA LEU A 78 6.52 -10.30 12.34
C LEU A 78 7.40 -11.56 12.38
N VAL A 79 7.58 -12.24 11.25
CA VAL A 79 8.31 -13.49 11.14
C VAL A 79 9.13 -13.53 9.84
N PRO A 80 10.11 -14.41 9.69
CA PRO A 80 10.87 -14.58 8.45
C PRO A 80 9.94 -14.68 7.25
N THR A 81 10.24 -13.93 6.20
CA THR A 81 9.38 -13.80 5.02
C THR A 81 10.18 -14.02 3.75
N GLU A 82 9.62 -14.74 2.79
CA GLU A 82 10.21 -15.02 1.48
C GLU A 82 9.24 -14.68 0.36
N ILE A 83 9.80 -14.29 -0.80
CA ILE A 83 9.01 -14.15 -2.02
C ILE A 83 8.79 -15.55 -2.60
N LEU A 84 7.54 -15.89 -2.87
CA LEU A 84 7.16 -17.13 -3.56
C LEU A 84 7.13 -16.85 -5.07
N PRO A 85 8.08 -17.37 -5.84
CA PRO A 85 8.10 -17.19 -7.29
C PRO A 85 6.85 -17.77 -7.94
N GLU A 86 6.42 -17.15 -9.03
CA GLU A 86 5.30 -17.64 -9.83
C GLU A 86 5.61 -19.04 -10.39
N GLY A 87 4.60 -19.91 -10.39
CA GLY A 87 4.74 -21.29 -10.85
C GLY A 87 5.33 -22.27 -9.82
N LYS A 88 5.89 -21.83 -8.70
CA LYS A 88 6.32 -22.74 -7.66
C LYS A 88 5.14 -23.37 -6.92
N PRO A 89 5.25 -24.64 -6.51
CA PRO A 89 4.21 -25.32 -5.75
C PRO A 89 3.97 -24.58 -4.42
N MET A 90 2.70 -24.54 -4.00
CA MET A 90 2.31 -23.90 -2.76
C MET A 90 2.82 -24.75 -1.58
N PRO A 91 3.61 -24.18 -0.64
CA PRO A 91 4.06 -24.93 0.52
C PRO A 91 2.87 -25.28 1.42
N ARG A 92 2.94 -26.44 2.08
CA ARG A 92 1.93 -26.89 3.04
C ARG A 92 2.50 -26.88 4.45
N GLY A 93 1.76 -26.32 5.40
CA GLY A 93 2.18 -26.29 6.81
C GLY A 93 1.76 -25.01 7.52
N ASN A 94 2.37 -24.76 8.67
CA ASN A 94 2.13 -23.53 9.43
C ASN A 94 2.81 -22.33 8.77
N TYR A 95 2.34 -21.99 7.58
CA TYR A 95 2.80 -20.87 6.76
C TYR A 95 1.63 -19.98 6.40
N TRP A 96 1.92 -18.71 6.15
CA TRP A 96 0.95 -17.77 5.59
C TRP A 96 1.41 -17.28 4.23
N LEU A 97 0.45 -16.87 3.40
CA LEU A 97 0.66 -16.28 2.10
C LEU A 97 0.03 -14.90 2.06
N VAL A 98 0.82 -13.90 1.70
CA VAL A 98 0.33 -12.56 1.33
C VAL A 98 0.28 -12.48 -0.19
N LYS A 99 -0.91 -12.20 -0.72
CA LYS A 99 -1.17 -12.00 -2.15
C LYS A 99 -2.13 -10.84 -2.34
N GLY A 100 -2.23 -10.32 -3.56
CA GLY A 100 -3.12 -9.20 -3.81
C GLY A 100 -3.28 -8.86 -5.28
N ILE A 101 -3.96 -7.75 -5.51
CA ILE A 101 -4.19 -7.18 -6.84
C ILE A 101 -4.06 -5.66 -6.77
N TYR A 102 -3.54 -5.07 -7.82
CA TYR A 102 -3.58 -3.64 -8.04
C TYR A 102 -4.95 -3.25 -8.60
N ASP A 103 -5.66 -2.36 -7.91
CA ASP A 103 -6.94 -1.83 -8.37
C ASP A 103 -6.74 -0.57 -9.20
N ARG A 104 -5.81 0.29 -8.76
CA ARG A 104 -5.50 1.53 -9.47
C ARG A 104 -4.11 2.04 -9.12
N VAL A 105 -3.32 2.30 -10.15
CA VAL A 105 -2.04 3.02 -10.04
C VAL A 105 -2.07 4.19 -11.01
N ASN A 106 -2.05 5.42 -10.49
CA ASN A 106 -2.02 6.63 -11.29
C ASN A 106 -0.78 7.45 -10.92
N GLN A 107 0.06 7.72 -11.91
CA GLN A 107 1.26 8.53 -11.73
C GLN A 107 0.94 10.00 -11.46
N GLY A 108 -0.29 10.43 -11.78
CA GLY A 108 -0.70 11.83 -11.72
C GLY A 108 -0.07 12.68 -12.82
N SER A 109 -0.50 13.92 -12.91
CA SER A 109 0.03 14.90 -13.87
C SER A 109 1.00 15.87 -13.19
N ARG A 110 2.22 15.94 -13.71
CA ARG A 110 3.23 16.91 -13.21
C ARG A 110 2.76 18.34 -13.44
N ALA A 111 2.22 18.63 -14.63
CA ALA A 111 1.76 19.96 -15.01
C ALA A 111 0.65 20.45 -14.07
N LEU A 112 -0.32 19.60 -13.75
CA LEU A 112 -1.39 19.93 -12.82
C LEU A 112 -0.89 20.13 -11.38
N ARG A 113 0.09 19.33 -10.94
CA ARG A 113 0.69 19.49 -9.61
C ARG A 113 1.46 20.80 -9.47
N ILE A 114 2.16 21.22 -10.51
CA ILE A 114 2.94 22.47 -10.52
C ILE A 114 2.03 23.68 -10.71
N GLY A 115 1.06 23.62 -11.64
CA GLY A 115 0.24 24.76 -12.03
C GLY A 115 -0.91 25.05 -11.08
N ILE A 116 -1.66 24.03 -10.67
CA ILE A 116 -2.90 24.22 -9.89
C ILE A 116 -2.68 23.92 -8.40
N GLY A 117 -1.86 22.93 -8.06
CA GLY A 117 -1.67 22.49 -6.67
C GLY A 117 -2.93 21.84 -6.08
N PHE A 118 -3.12 21.95 -4.76
CA PHE A 118 -4.29 21.49 -3.99
C PHE A 118 -4.77 20.06 -4.29
N GLY A 119 -3.83 19.15 -4.67
CA GLY A 119 -4.16 17.77 -4.97
C GLY A 119 -4.54 17.49 -6.43
N ALA A 120 -4.66 18.50 -7.28
CA ALA A 120 -4.81 18.30 -8.71
C ALA A 120 -3.59 17.59 -9.28
N GLY A 121 -3.81 16.52 -10.06
CA GLY A 121 -2.72 15.70 -10.62
C GLY A 121 -1.95 14.84 -9.59
N GLY A 122 -2.50 14.61 -8.41
CA GLY A 122 -1.91 13.73 -7.39
C GLY A 122 -1.78 12.27 -7.86
N THR A 123 -0.82 11.55 -7.27
CA THR A 123 -0.72 10.10 -7.48
C THR A 123 -1.89 9.38 -6.82
N LYS A 124 -2.24 8.20 -7.35
CA LYS A 124 -3.10 7.23 -6.67
C LYS A 124 -2.44 5.87 -6.68
N TYR A 125 -2.59 5.14 -5.57
CA TYR A 125 -2.03 3.81 -5.40
C TYR A 125 -2.98 2.99 -4.55
N GLU A 126 -3.78 2.16 -5.20
CA GLU A 126 -4.83 1.37 -4.56
C GLU A 126 -4.58 -0.11 -4.79
N THR A 127 -4.54 -0.89 -3.71
CA THR A 127 -4.36 -2.34 -3.78
C THR A 127 -5.30 -3.05 -2.84
N ARG A 128 -5.74 -4.24 -3.24
CA ARG A 128 -6.41 -5.19 -2.35
C ARG A 128 -5.43 -6.29 -2.00
N ALA A 129 -5.26 -6.54 -0.71
CA ALA A 129 -4.39 -7.59 -0.21
C ALA A 129 -5.18 -8.64 0.57
N GLN A 130 -4.74 -9.88 0.48
CA GLN A 130 -5.24 -11.00 1.27
C GLN A 130 -4.10 -11.70 1.97
N VAL A 131 -4.36 -12.12 3.21
CA VAL A 131 -3.48 -13.02 3.94
C VAL A 131 -4.21 -14.36 4.11
N CYS A 132 -3.55 -15.42 3.66
CA CYS A 132 -4.12 -16.77 3.63
C CYS A 132 -3.29 -17.71 4.52
N SER A 133 -3.95 -18.65 5.18
CA SER A 133 -3.31 -19.82 5.80
C SER A 133 -2.97 -20.85 4.71
N LEU A 134 -1.82 -21.51 4.86
CA LEU A 134 -1.37 -22.60 3.98
C LEU A 134 -1.38 -23.97 4.69
N THR A 135 -2.10 -24.08 5.79
CA THR A 135 -2.13 -25.31 6.61
C THR A 135 -2.58 -26.53 5.80
N THR A 136 -3.55 -26.36 4.92
CA THR A 136 -4.06 -27.43 4.05
C THR A 136 -3.30 -27.57 2.74
N GLY A 137 -2.35 -26.66 2.45
CA GLY A 137 -1.69 -26.54 1.15
C GLY A 137 -2.49 -25.76 0.11
N LYS A 138 -3.72 -25.37 0.43
CA LYS A 138 -4.54 -24.45 -0.36
C LYS A 138 -4.61 -23.10 0.38
N PRO A 139 -4.52 -21.96 -0.33
CA PRO A 139 -4.65 -20.65 0.29
C PRO A 139 -6.06 -20.42 0.85
N GLU A 140 -6.19 -20.43 2.17
CA GLU A 140 -7.44 -20.13 2.88
C GLU A 140 -7.37 -18.71 3.45
N PRO A 141 -8.06 -17.71 2.86
CA PRO A 141 -7.97 -16.33 3.30
C PRO A 141 -8.63 -16.16 4.67
N PHE A 142 -7.90 -15.52 5.61
CA PHE A 142 -8.42 -15.15 6.92
C PHE A 142 -8.41 -13.64 7.16
N LEU A 143 -7.67 -12.87 6.38
CA LEU A 143 -7.63 -11.41 6.47
C LEU A 143 -7.59 -10.82 5.06
N SER A 144 -8.45 -9.84 4.80
CA SER A 144 -8.49 -9.07 3.56
C SER A 144 -8.51 -7.59 3.87
N MET A 145 -7.83 -6.77 3.07
CA MET A 145 -7.75 -5.33 3.27
C MET A 145 -7.60 -4.58 1.96
N LEU A 146 -8.12 -3.35 1.94
CA LEU A 146 -7.93 -2.39 0.88
C LEU A 146 -6.94 -1.32 1.36
N THR A 147 -5.92 -1.02 0.56
CA THR A 147 -5.06 0.14 0.80
C THR A 147 -5.32 1.20 -0.25
N THR A 148 -5.43 2.44 0.17
CA THR A 148 -5.54 3.58 -0.72
C THR A 148 -4.53 4.64 -0.32
N GLY A 149 -3.80 5.13 -1.27
CA GLY A 149 -2.77 6.16 -1.08
C GLY A 149 -2.69 7.10 -2.26
N GLY A 150 -2.04 8.22 -2.01
CA GLY A 150 -1.78 9.21 -3.03
C GLY A 150 -1.29 10.54 -2.47
N SER A 151 -0.74 11.36 -3.34
CA SER A 151 -0.25 12.70 -3.00
C SER A 151 -1.30 13.80 -3.18
N GLY A 152 -2.58 13.44 -3.19
CA GLY A 152 -3.69 14.32 -3.58
C GLY A 152 -3.89 15.60 -2.76
N LEU A 153 -3.18 15.76 -1.64
CA LEU A 153 -3.27 16.95 -0.78
C LEU A 153 -1.94 17.70 -0.61
N ALA A 154 -0.93 17.38 -1.42
CA ALA A 154 0.32 18.14 -1.37
C ALA A 154 0.11 19.55 -1.97
N PRO A 155 0.48 20.64 -1.27
CA PRO A 155 0.44 21.99 -1.83
C PRO A 155 1.23 22.07 -3.13
N GLY A 156 0.75 22.81 -4.10
CA GLY A 156 1.47 23.05 -5.35
C GLY A 156 2.79 23.81 -5.13
N ALA A 157 3.68 23.71 -6.10
CA ALA A 157 5.00 24.34 -6.02
C ALA A 157 4.95 25.87 -5.80
N TRP A 158 3.86 26.54 -6.21
CA TRP A 158 3.66 27.98 -5.97
C TRP A 158 3.67 28.34 -4.48
N ALA A 159 3.22 27.44 -3.60
CA ALA A 159 3.26 27.67 -2.16
C ALA A 159 4.70 27.81 -1.63
N ALA A 160 5.70 27.27 -2.32
CA ALA A 160 7.09 27.41 -1.96
C ALA A 160 7.66 28.81 -2.26
N PHE A 161 7.02 29.57 -3.13
CA PHE A 161 7.44 30.92 -3.53
C PHE A 161 6.74 32.05 -2.75
N THR A 162 5.85 31.71 -1.83
CA THR A 162 5.24 32.70 -0.93
C THR A 162 6.07 32.85 0.34
N PRO A 163 6.05 34.03 1.01
CA PRO A 163 6.77 34.22 2.28
C PRO A 163 6.40 33.18 3.35
N ALA A 164 5.13 32.72 3.36
CA ALA A 164 4.66 31.63 4.21
C ALA A 164 5.20 30.27 3.79
N GLY A 165 5.46 30.05 2.50
CA GLY A 165 6.02 28.82 1.94
C GLY A 165 7.49 28.60 2.31
N ALA A 166 8.25 29.67 2.56
CA ALA A 166 9.65 29.56 2.98
C ALA A 166 9.83 28.82 4.29
N PHE A 167 8.85 28.82 5.18
CA PHE A 167 8.87 28.07 6.44
C PHE A 167 8.48 26.59 6.29
N PHE A 168 7.93 26.20 5.13
CA PHE A 168 7.54 24.81 4.85
C PHE A 168 8.53 24.06 3.94
N VAL A 169 9.64 24.72 3.60
CA VAL A 169 10.58 24.31 2.56
C VAL A 169 11.33 22.98 2.79
N PRO A 170 11.69 22.48 4.00
CA PRO A 170 12.39 21.20 4.07
C PRO A 170 11.61 20.02 3.50
N GLY A 171 10.26 20.08 3.57
CA GLY A 171 9.40 19.03 2.99
C GLY A 171 8.96 19.32 1.55
N ALA A 172 8.78 20.60 1.18
CA ALA A 172 8.23 20.98 -0.12
C ALA A 172 9.27 20.92 -1.26
N VAL A 173 10.52 21.27 -1.00
CA VAL A 173 11.62 21.17 -1.99
C VAL A 173 11.98 19.71 -2.22
N ALA A 174 12.01 18.89 -1.17
CA ALA A 174 12.13 17.44 -1.31
C ALA A 174 10.99 16.86 -2.15
N ASN A 175 9.79 17.44 -2.08
CA ASN A 175 8.63 17.04 -2.88
C ASN A 175 8.61 17.65 -4.29
N ALA A 176 9.15 18.84 -4.52
CA ALA A 176 9.19 19.46 -5.84
C ALA A 176 10.31 18.86 -6.76
N GLY A 177 11.48 18.58 -6.20
CA GLY A 177 12.57 17.91 -6.93
C GLY A 177 12.44 16.38 -6.95
N GLY A 178 11.93 15.78 -5.87
CA GLY A 178 11.72 14.34 -5.74
C GLY A 178 10.34 13.85 -6.21
N ALA A 179 9.35 14.73 -6.36
CA ALA A 179 7.98 14.40 -6.78
C ALA A 179 7.89 13.85 -8.21
N SER A 180 8.93 14.01 -9.00
CA SER A 180 8.99 13.48 -10.36
C SER A 180 9.33 11.99 -10.44
N LEU A 181 10.05 11.48 -9.44
CA LEU A 181 10.44 10.07 -9.36
C LEU A 181 9.95 9.39 -8.07
N GLY A 182 9.53 10.18 -7.05
CA GLY A 182 9.25 9.70 -5.71
C GLY A 182 7.80 9.35 -5.40
N GLY A 183 6.82 9.85 -6.15
CA GLY A 183 5.39 9.70 -5.82
C GLY A 183 4.99 8.22 -5.66
N LEU A 184 5.09 7.44 -6.72
CA LEU A 184 4.70 6.03 -6.70
C LEU A 184 5.62 5.18 -5.80
N SER A 185 6.93 5.45 -5.76
CA SER A 185 7.87 4.69 -4.92
C SER A 185 7.58 4.88 -3.43
N VAL A 186 7.22 6.09 -3.03
CA VAL A 186 6.83 6.40 -1.65
C VAL A 186 5.49 5.77 -1.31
N ASP A 187 4.50 5.85 -2.21
CA ASP A 187 3.18 5.24 -2.01
C ASP A 187 3.29 3.72 -1.90
N ARG A 188 4.12 3.08 -2.75
CA ARG A 188 4.43 1.65 -2.67
C ARG A 188 5.04 1.25 -1.32
N ALA A 189 6.05 1.98 -0.86
CA ALA A 189 6.70 1.69 0.41
C ALA A 189 5.72 1.87 1.60
N ARG A 190 4.86 2.88 1.53
CA ARG A 190 3.79 3.10 2.52
C ARG A 190 2.74 2.00 2.47
N THR A 191 2.33 1.55 1.28
CA THR A 191 1.39 0.44 1.09
C THR A 191 1.91 -0.84 1.76
N ALA A 192 3.17 -1.21 1.51
CA ALA A 192 3.79 -2.37 2.16
C ALA A 192 3.80 -2.23 3.70
N ARG A 193 4.07 -1.02 4.21
CA ARG A 193 4.03 -0.73 5.65
C ARG A 193 2.62 -0.87 6.23
N GLU A 194 1.61 -0.34 5.55
CA GLU A 194 0.22 -0.38 6.03
C GLU A 194 -0.37 -1.81 5.97
N ILE A 195 -0.05 -2.60 4.94
CA ILE A 195 -0.40 -4.03 4.88
C ILE A 195 0.23 -4.78 6.06
N THR A 196 1.52 -4.54 6.32
CA THR A 196 2.22 -5.15 7.47
C THR A 196 1.62 -4.70 8.80
N ALA A 197 1.27 -3.43 8.94
CA ALA A 197 0.66 -2.89 10.16
C ALA A 197 -0.73 -3.50 10.40
N SER A 198 -1.52 -3.68 9.35
CA SER A 198 -2.85 -4.32 9.44
C SER A 198 -2.76 -5.78 9.89
N LEU A 199 -1.80 -6.53 9.32
CA LEU A 199 -1.55 -7.91 9.76
C LEU A 199 -1.03 -7.96 11.19
N SER A 200 -0.17 -7.02 11.58
CA SER A 200 0.35 -6.91 12.95
C SER A 200 -0.78 -6.60 13.97
N GLU A 201 -1.66 -5.65 13.66
CA GLU A 201 -2.82 -5.35 14.49
C GLU A 201 -3.75 -6.56 14.61
N TYR A 202 -4.02 -7.25 13.49
CA TYR A 202 -4.77 -8.50 13.49
C TYR A 202 -4.16 -9.55 14.42
N CYS A 203 -2.85 -9.77 14.33
CA CYS A 203 -2.12 -10.71 15.20
C CYS A 203 -2.26 -10.33 16.69
N PHE A 204 -2.20 -9.05 17.01
CA PHE A 204 -2.41 -8.57 18.38
C PHE A 204 -3.84 -8.84 18.87
N GLN A 205 -4.85 -8.49 18.07
CA GLN A 205 -6.26 -8.70 18.42
C GLN A 205 -6.61 -10.18 18.68
N HIS A 206 -5.85 -11.09 18.06
CA HIS A 206 -6.01 -12.54 18.25
C HIS A 206 -4.99 -13.15 19.22
N GLY A 207 -4.29 -12.32 20.00
CA GLY A 207 -3.35 -12.78 21.03
C GLY A 207 -2.08 -13.46 20.52
N LEU A 208 -1.75 -13.29 19.23
CA LEU A 208 -0.58 -13.93 18.62
C LEU A 208 0.72 -13.17 18.89
N ILE A 209 0.64 -11.85 19.14
CA ILE A 209 1.76 -10.99 19.50
C ILE A 209 1.39 -10.05 20.64
N THR A 210 2.40 -9.51 21.34
CA THR A 210 2.20 -8.54 22.41
C THR A 210 2.00 -7.11 21.86
N GLU A 211 1.41 -6.23 22.65
CA GLU A 211 1.20 -4.83 22.29
C GLU A 211 2.52 -4.13 21.91
N ARG A 212 3.62 -4.38 22.62
CA ARG A 212 4.94 -3.82 22.32
C ARG A 212 5.44 -4.13 20.91
N ARG A 213 5.01 -5.24 20.32
CA ARG A 213 5.35 -5.65 18.93
C ARG A 213 4.34 -5.16 17.91
N THR A 214 3.22 -4.61 18.35
CA THR A 214 2.10 -4.26 17.46
C THR A 214 2.37 -2.97 16.72
N ARG A 215 2.15 -3.01 15.40
CA ARG A 215 2.02 -1.83 14.55
C ARG A 215 0.56 -1.61 14.22
N ARG A 216 0.12 -0.36 14.30
CA ARG A 216 -1.25 0.01 13.99
C ARG A 216 -1.30 0.68 12.61
N PRO A 217 -2.21 0.23 11.72
CA PRO A 217 -2.38 0.86 10.42
C PRO A 217 -3.06 2.22 10.55
N LYS A 218 -2.85 3.06 9.56
CA LYS A 218 -3.62 4.29 9.40
C LYS A 218 -4.99 3.92 8.84
N LYS A 219 -6.01 3.96 9.65
CA LYS A 219 -7.39 3.65 9.22
C LYS A 219 -7.95 4.82 8.42
N LEU A 220 -8.49 4.50 7.25
CA LEU A 220 -9.34 5.42 6.51
C LEU A 220 -10.69 5.49 7.24
N GLY A 221 -11.23 6.69 7.46
CA GLY A 221 -12.60 6.84 7.96
C GLY A 221 -13.57 6.09 7.04
N LEU A 222 -14.69 5.64 7.60
CA LEU A 222 -15.73 4.89 6.88
C LEU A 222 -16.15 5.60 5.59
N LEU A 223 -15.72 5.08 4.44
CA LEU A 223 -16.26 5.46 3.14
C LEU A 223 -17.36 4.44 2.78
N PRO A 224 -18.63 4.87 2.63
CA PRO A 224 -19.77 3.96 2.45
C PRO A 224 -19.72 3.11 1.18
N SER A 225 -18.92 3.46 0.19
CA SER A 225 -18.97 2.91 -1.17
C SER A 225 -18.12 1.65 -1.41
N PHE A 226 -17.38 1.15 -0.43
CA PHE A 226 -16.44 0.04 -0.62
C PHE A 226 -16.82 -1.24 0.12
N GLN A 227 -18.09 -1.47 0.36
CA GLN A 227 -18.59 -2.72 0.93
C GLN A 227 -18.67 -3.82 -0.14
N ARG A 228 -17.56 -4.43 -0.51
CA ARG A 228 -17.56 -5.75 -1.14
C ARG A 228 -16.70 -6.71 -0.32
N PRO A 229 -17.32 -7.54 0.54
CA PRO A 229 -16.59 -8.52 1.35
C PRO A 229 -15.98 -9.67 0.55
N ASP A 230 -16.44 -9.92 -0.66
CA ASP A 230 -16.13 -11.12 -1.43
C ASP A 230 -15.38 -10.80 -2.74
N PHE A 231 -14.18 -10.23 -2.65
CA PHE A 231 -13.36 -10.25 -3.85
C PHE A 231 -12.52 -11.53 -3.92
N VAL A 232 -12.67 -12.23 -5.02
CA VAL A 232 -11.77 -13.32 -5.40
C VAL A 232 -10.67 -12.71 -6.26
N ILE A 233 -9.42 -12.86 -5.85
CA ILE A 233 -8.30 -12.51 -6.72
C ILE A 233 -8.35 -13.51 -7.88
N PRO A 234 -8.55 -13.06 -9.15
CA PRO A 234 -8.64 -13.97 -10.27
C PRO A 234 -7.43 -14.92 -10.31
N LYS A 235 -7.70 -16.21 -10.52
CA LYS A 235 -6.65 -17.17 -10.86
C LYS A 235 -6.26 -16.92 -12.29
N LYS A 236 -5.24 -16.11 -12.54
CA LYS A 236 -4.72 -15.72 -13.85
C LYS A 236 -5.56 -14.72 -14.65
N GLY A 237 -4.89 -13.72 -15.06
CA GLY A 237 -5.06 -12.88 -16.19
C GLY A 237 -3.71 -12.27 -16.46
N LEU A 238 -3.00 -12.85 -17.37
CA LEU A 238 -1.95 -12.18 -18.12
C LEU A 238 -2.59 -11.11 -18.93
#